data_0b183a06c5cc991f8917f5d8b18b7150
#
_entry.id   0b183a06c5cc991f8917f5d8b18b7150
#
_cell.length_a   1.000
_cell.length_b   1.000
_cell.length_c   1.000
_cell.angle_alpha   90.00
_cell.angle_beta   90.00
_cell.angle_gamma   90.00
#
_symmetry.space_group_name_H-M   'P 1'
#
loop_
_entity.id
_entity.type
_entity.pdbx_description
1 polymer ?
#
loop_
_entity_poly.entity_id
_entity_poly.type
_entity_poly.pdbx_seq_one_letter_code
_entity_poly.pdbx_strand_id
1 'polypeptide(L)' 'MSACKKLGIEYLTKKAESDRAAAQLSFELLLKDPVGIGDHSTSDFYTALDEALALLVDAEDRLEVLERHYGEKT' A
#
# COMPACT_ATOMS: atom_id res chain seq x y z
N MET A 1 -18.22 10.10 19.09
CA MET A 1 -18.00 10.09 17.63
C MET A 1 -19.25 9.59 16.93
N SER A 2 -19.67 10.22 15.87
CA SER A 2 -20.86 9.81 15.16
C SER A 2 -20.64 8.48 14.44
N ALA A 3 -21.70 7.74 14.19
CA ALA A 3 -21.62 6.48 13.47
C ALA A 3 -21.05 6.66 12.06
N CYS A 4 -21.44 7.75 11.37
CA CYS A 4 -20.91 8.05 10.05
C CYS A 4 -19.41 8.25 10.05
N LYS A 5 -18.91 9.00 11.02
CA LYS A 5 -17.48 9.26 11.14
C LYS A 5 -16.72 7.96 11.41
N LYS A 6 -17.26 7.15 12.31
CA LYS A 6 -16.66 5.88 12.67
C LYS A 6 -16.59 4.93 11.48
N LEU A 7 -17.69 4.82 10.74
CA LEU A 7 -17.73 3.96 9.56
C LEU A 7 -16.83 4.47 8.46
N GLY A 8 -16.72 5.80 8.31
CA GLY A 8 -15.82 6.38 7.33
C GLY A 8 -14.37 6.06 7.61
N ILE A 9 -13.97 6.15 8.87
CA ILE A 9 -12.61 5.81 9.27
C ILE A 9 -12.35 4.32 9.10
N GLU A 10 -13.32 3.50 9.45
CA GLU A 10 -13.21 2.06 9.26
C GLU A 10 -13.01 1.71 7.78
N TYR A 11 -13.81 2.32 6.91
CA TYR A 11 -13.65 2.11 5.48
C TYR A 11 -12.26 2.48 5.00
N LEU A 12 -11.78 3.66 5.38
CA LEU A 12 -10.45 4.12 4.95
C LEU A 12 -9.35 3.22 5.48
N THR A 13 -9.48 2.75 6.72
CA THR A 13 -8.50 1.87 7.32
C THR A 13 -8.44 0.53 6.59
N LYS A 14 -9.60 -0.06 6.34
CA LYS A 14 -9.67 -1.34 5.64
C LYS A 14 -9.15 -1.24 4.21
N LYS A 15 -9.48 -0.14 3.55
CA LYS A 15 -8.99 0.08 2.20
C LYS A 15 -7.47 0.21 2.19
N ALA A 16 -6.91 0.99 3.11
CA ALA A 16 -5.47 1.16 3.19
C ALA A 16 -4.76 -0.14 3.55
N GLU A 17 -5.36 -0.96 4.41
CA GLU A 17 -4.81 -2.28 4.74
C GLU A 17 -4.79 -3.19 3.52
N SER A 18 -5.86 -3.17 2.73
CA SER A 18 -5.93 -3.94 1.49
C SER A 18 -4.91 -3.44 0.48
N ASP A 19 -4.80 -2.13 0.33
CA ASP A 19 -3.83 -1.53 -0.59
C ASP A 19 -2.40 -1.87 -0.18
N ARG A 20 -2.12 -1.88 1.13
CA ARG A 20 -0.81 -2.25 1.64
C ARG A 20 -0.47 -3.69 1.27
N ALA A 21 -1.40 -4.60 1.50
CA ALA A 21 -1.18 -6.01 1.19
C ALA A 21 -0.93 -6.22 -0.30
N ALA A 22 -1.71 -5.56 -1.15
CA ALA A 22 -1.55 -5.68 -2.59
C ALA A 22 -0.21 -5.10 -3.05
N ALA A 23 0.16 -3.94 -2.53
CA ALA A 23 1.42 -3.30 -2.89
C ALA A 23 2.61 -4.13 -2.42
N GLN A 24 2.53 -4.68 -1.22
CA GLN A 24 3.59 -5.52 -0.67
C GLN A 24 3.76 -6.78 -1.49
N LEU A 25 2.66 -7.42 -1.86
CA LEU A 25 2.72 -8.62 -2.69
C LEU A 25 3.37 -8.32 -4.04
N SER A 26 2.94 -7.23 -4.68
CA SER A 26 3.51 -6.83 -5.97
C SER A 26 5.00 -6.56 -5.87
N PHE A 27 5.40 -5.84 -4.84
CA PHE A 27 6.81 -5.49 -4.64
C PHE A 27 7.65 -6.75 -4.40
N GLU A 28 7.16 -7.65 -3.55
CA GLU A 28 7.88 -8.89 -3.25
C GLU A 28 8.01 -9.80 -4.47
N LEU A 29 6.95 -9.87 -5.28
CA LEU A 29 7.01 -10.65 -6.51
C LEU A 29 8.05 -10.10 -7.47
N LEU A 30 8.12 -8.78 -7.61
CA LEU A 30 9.11 -8.15 -8.47
C LEU A 30 10.53 -8.41 -7.98
N LEU A 31 10.73 -8.38 -6.67
CA LEU A 31 12.06 -8.63 -6.10
C LEU A 31 12.46 -10.10 -6.20
N LYS A 32 11.50 -10.99 -6.10
CA LYS A 32 11.78 -12.43 -6.05
C LYS A 32 12.03 -13.02 -7.41
N ASP A 33 11.31 -12.57 -8.42
CA ASP A 33 11.34 -13.20 -9.73
C ASP A 33 11.37 -12.18 -10.84
N PRO A 34 12.55 -11.64 -11.13
CA PRO A 34 12.71 -10.65 -12.20
C PRO A 34 12.68 -11.28 -13.60
N VAL A 35 12.45 -12.58 -13.70
CA VAL A 35 12.54 -13.30 -14.97
C VAL A 35 11.53 -12.81 -15.99
N GLY A 36 10.40 -12.28 -15.53
CA GLY A 36 9.34 -11.81 -16.43
C GLY A 36 9.71 -10.62 -17.28
N ILE A 37 10.93 -10.11 -17.16
CA ILE A 37 11.35 -8.92 -17.86
C ILE A 37 12.04 -9.20 -19.20
N GLY A 38 12.03 -10.44 -19.63
CA GLY A 38 12.85 -10.84 -20.80
C GLY A 38 12.71 -9.96 -22.01
N ASP A 39 11.49 -9.53 -22.34
CA ASP A 39 11.24 -8.74 -23.53
C ASP A 39 11.07 -7.26 -23.25
N HIS A 40 11.26 -6.83 -22.01
CA HIS A 40 11.09 -5.45 -21.61
C HIS A 40 12.43 -4.85 -21.24
N SER A 41 12.51 -3.54 -21.35
CA SER A 41 13.73 -2.85 -20.99
C SER A 41 13.94 -2.92 -19.47
N THR A 42 15.20 -2.82 -19.07
CA THR A 42 15.56 -2.75 -17.66
C THR A 42 14.88 -1.55 -16.98
N SER A 43 14.67 -0.47 -17.72
CA SER A 43 14.03 0.71 -17.17
C SER A 43 12.57 0.44 -16.82
N ASP A 44 11.89 -0.44 -17.56
CA ASP A 44 10.50 -0.82 -17.22
C ASP A 44 10.46 -1.56 -15.89
N PHE A 45 11.44 -2.40 -15.64
CA PHE A 45 11.53 -3.11 -14.38
C PHE A 45 11.79 -2.15 -13.20
N TYR A 46 12.71 -1.22 -13.40
CA TYR A 46 13.00 -0.22 -12.36
C TYR A 46 11.78 0.65 -12.07
N THR A 47 11.05 1.03 -13.12
CA THR A 47 9.81 1.79 -12.96
C THR A 47 8.78 1.00 -12.15
N ALA A 48 8.62 -0.28 -12.47
CA ALA A 48 7.68 -1.14 -11.76
C ALA A 48 8.04 -1.27 -10.28
N LEU A 49 9.34 -1.43 -9.97
CA LEU A 49 9.79 -1.49 -8.59
C LEU A 49 9.49 -0.20 -7.84
N ASP A 50 9.79 0.93 -8.48
CA ASP A 50 9.58 2.23 -7.85
C ASP A 50 8.11 2.50 -7.61
N GLU A 51 7.27 2.17 -8.57
CA GLU A 51 5.82 2.33 -8.42
C GLU A 51 5.25 1.45 -7.31
N ALA A 52 5.71 0.21 -7.24
CA ALA A 52 5.24 -0.70 -6.19
C ALA A 52 5.65 -0.19 -4.81
N LEU A 53 6.87 0.31 -4.67
CA LEU A 53 7.32 0.87 -3.40
C LEU A 53 6.52 2.11 -3.05
N ALA A 54 6.25 2.99 -4.01
CA ALA A 54 5.48 4.20 -3.78
C ALA A 54 4.07 3.88 -3.27
N LEU A 55 3.43 2.87 -3.85
CA LEU A 55 2.11 2.45 -3.41
C LEU A 55 2.14 1.88 -1.99
N LEU A 56 3.18 1.13 -1.66
CA LEU A 56 3.33 0.58 -0.32
C LEU A 56 3.52 1.70 0.71
N VAL A 57 4.39 2.65 0.40
CA VAL A 57 4.63 3.80 1.28
C VAL A 57 3.36 4.59 1.47
N ASP A 58 2.62 4.85 0.39
CA ASP A 58 1.36 5.59 0.47
C ASP A 58 0.36 4.89 1.39
N ALA A 59 0.22 3.58 1.25
CA ALA A 59 -0.72 2.82 2.09
C ALA A 59 -0.31 2.86 3.55
N GLU A 60 0.98 2.71 3.84
CA GLU A 60 1.47 2.74 5.21
C GLU A 60 1.36 4.12 5.82
N ASP A 61 1.63 5.18 5.03
CA ASP A 61 1.47 6.55 5.50
C ASP A 61 0.00 6.83 5.86
N ARG A 62 -0.92 6.36 5.04
CA ARG A 62 -2.35 6.52 5.30
C ARG A 62 -2.76 5.85 6.60
N LEU A 63 -2.29 4.63 6.82
CA LEU A 63 -2.57 3.90 8.06
C LEU A 63 -1.98 4.63 9.27
N GLU A 64 -0.77 5.14 9.13
CA GLU A 64 -0.14 5.89 10.22
C GLU A 64 -0.93 7.15 10.56
N VAL A 65 -1.37 7.89 9.55
CA VAL A 65 -2.16 9.10 9.75
C VAL A 65 -3.49 8.77 10.44
N LEU A 66 -4.16 7.71 9.98
CA LEU A 66 -5.43 7.30 10.58
C LEU A 66 -5.25 6.89 12.04
N GLU A 67 -4.20 6.14 12.32
CA GLU A 67 -3.92 5.71 13.69
C GLU A 67 -3.55 6.90 14.58
N ARG A 68 -2.72 7.79 14.08
CA ARG A 68 -2.25 8.94 14.85
C ARG A 68 -3.39 9.87 15.26
N HIS A 69 -4.31 10.12 14.35
CA HIS A 69 -5.35 11.12 14.58
C HIS A 69 -6.67 10.52 15.01
N TYR A 70 -6.94 9.27 14.69
CA TYR A 70 -8.25 8.65 14.90
C TYR A 70 -8.17 7.27 15.50
N GLY A 71 -6.98 6.81 15.87
CA GLY A 71 -6.82 5.50 16.51
C GLY A 71 -7.45 5.50 17.88
N GLU A 72 -7.99 4.34 18.27
CA GLU A 72 -8.55 4.20 19.60
C GLU A 72 -7.42 4.11 20.61
N LYS A 73 -7.53 4.90 21.64
CA LYS A 73 -6.58 4.84 22.75
C LYS A 73 -7.20 4.00 23.84
N THR A 74 -6.53 2.95 24.17
CA THR A 74 -6.94 2.08 25.27
C THR A 74 -6.07 2.33 26.47
#